data_0bc9515f2df6dc4e85921791c1845eb4
#
_entry.id   0bc9515f2df6dc4e85921791c1845eb4
#
_cell.length_a   1.000
_cell.length_b   1.000
_cell.length_c   1.000
_cell.angle_alpha   90.00
_cell.angle_beta   90.00
_cell.angle_gamma   90.00
#
_symmetry.space_group_name_H-M   'P 1'
#
loop_
_entity.id
_entity.type
_entity.pdbx_description
1 polymer ?
#
loop_
_entity_poly.entity_id
_entity_poly.type
_entity_poly.pdbx_seq_one_letter_code
_entity_poly.pdbx_strand_id
1 'polypeptide(L)'
;MITRRQSLQWAVASGAAVWPWLAPAQTRKYPDRPIKFVVPFAAGGGGDTVARFLAQRLSERVAQPVVVENRVGAGGSVGADFVLKSAPDGYTLLNMSSTYPIQAAVTKLPYDPIADMQPVAMISRDPVVLVVGSKSPFKNLAALIAAAQKEPGKLSYGSAGVGSIAHLGMEELAFIMGVKLIHVPYKGSSQAFNDVISGSIDMMLTSATFGAPFIKSGRVLGLGVAGNERMGHLADLTTFAEQGIADYNVVDWKALAGPKGLPADVVALLNTEINAILRERATATKFEADGTKLVGGSPEEMMGIIRADIQRWRRVVEKAKIKVE
;
A
#
# COMPACT_ATOMS: atom_id res chain seq x y z
N MET A 1 49.31 -53.58 54.07
CA MET A 1 48.93 -54.44 52.91
C MET A 1 47.41 -54.33 52.73
N ILE A 2 46.98 -53.56 51.76
CA ILE A 2 45.56 -53.38 51.47
C ILE A 2 45.20 -54.49 50.51
N THR A 3 44.23 -55.33 50.89
CA THR A 3 43.84 -56.52 50.14
C THR A 3 42.94 -56.14 48.99
N ARG A 4 43.14 -56.82 47.85
CA ARG A 4 42.44 -56.66 46.55
C ARG A 4 40.86 -56.68 46.59
N ARG A 5 40.27 -56.89 47.73
CA ARG A 5 38.78 -56.99 47.91
C ARG A 5 38.14 -55.67 48.35
N GLN A 6 38.93 -54.67 48.77
CA GLN A 6 38.36 -53.35 49.16
C GLN A 6 38.32 -52.33 48.07
N SER A 7 38.91 -52.57 46.88
CA SER A 7 38.94 -51.68 45.75
C SER A 7 37.74 -51.83 44.78
N LEU A 8 36.85 -52.82 44.99
CA LEU A 8 35.67 -53.03 44.14
C LEU A 8 34.33 -52.44 44.69
N GLN A 9 34.37 -51.89 45.93
CA GLN A 9 33.13 -51.33 46.50
C GLN A 9 32.96 -49.84 46.39
N TRP A 10 33.89 -49.11 45.74
CA TRP A 10 33.82 -47.65 45.56
C TRP A 10 33.53 -47.21 44.12
N ALA A 11 33.21 -48.12 43.21
CA ALA A 11 32.95 -47.80 41.77
C ALA A 11 31.48 -47.73 41.39
N VAL A 12 30.50 -47.75 42.32
CA VAL A 12 29.02 -47.79 41.97
C VAL A 12 28.28 -46.57 42.51
N ALA A 13 28.91 -45.50 42.98
CA ALA A 13 28.20 -44.36 43.54
C ALA A 13 28.40 -43.04 42.81
N SER A 14 28.64 -43.03 41.48
CA SER A 14 28.76 -41.77 40.70
C SER A 14 28.02 -41.79 39.39
N GLY A 15 26.92 -42.52 39.32
CA GLY A 15 25.95 -42.46 38.23
C GLY A 15 24.82 -41.47 38.51
N ALA A 16 25.12 -40.23 38.91
CA ALA A 16 24.12 -39.17 38.90
C ALA A 16 23.79 -38.86 37.44
N ALA A 17 22.69 -39.48 36.98
CA ALA A 17 22.09 -39.15 35.69
C ALA A 17 21.83 -37.66 35.60
N VAL A 18 22.68 -36.95 34.84
CA VAL A 18 22.39 -35.59 34.37
C VAL A 18 21.25 -35.74 33.36
N TRP A 19 20.00 -35.75 33.82
CA TRP A 19 18.87 -35.54 32.97
C TRP A 19 19.01 -34.11 32.42
N PRO A 20 19.12 -33.94 31.08
CA PRO A 20 19.03 -32.60 30.55
C PRO A 20 17.66 -32.07 30.94
N TRP A 21 17.64 -31.06 31.79
CA TRP A 21 16.45 -30.24 31.96
C TRP A 21 16.12 -29.66 30.57
N LEU A 22 15.22 -30.31 29.87
CA LEU A 22 14.48 -29.70 28.78
C LEU A 22 13.68 -28.57 29.44
N ALA A 23 14.31 -27.42 29.62
CA ALA A 23 13.59 -26.18 29.92
C ALA A 23 12.53 -26.07 28.86
N PRO A 24 11.23 -25.96 29.22
CA PRO A 24 10.21 -25.68 28.21
C PRO A 24 10.68 -24.44 27.47
N ALA A 25 10.88 -24.56 26.15
CA ALA A 25 11.13 -23.40 25.32
C ALA A 25 9.97 -22.45 25.61
N GLN A 26 10.22 -21.39 26.35
CA GLN A 26 9.25 -20.33 26.56
C GLN A 26 8.86 -19.90 25.17
N THR A 27 7.64 -20.21 24.75
CA THR A 27 7.06 -19.69 23.52
C THR A 27 7.08 -18.18 23.69
N ARG A 28 8.09 -17.52 23.10
CA ARG A 28 8.22 -16.07 23.16
C ARG A 28 6.92 -15.51 22.58
N LYS A 29 6.23 -14.73 23.37
CA LYS A 29 4.97 -14.13 22.95
C LYS A 29 5.27 -13.15 21.83
N TYR A 30 4.77 -13.40 20.63
CA TYR A 30 4.86 -12.44 19.52
C TYR A 30 4.02 -11.18 19.82
N PRO A 31 4.55 -9.94 19.52
CA PRO A 31 5.94 -9.66 19.14
C PRO A 31 6.86 -9.49 20.38
N ASP A 32 8.11 -9.97 20.30
CA ASP A 32 9.16 -9.80 21.32
C ASP A 32 10.30 -8.87 20.88
N ARG A 33 10.21 -8.32 19.67
CA ARG A 33 11.19 -7.41 19.06
C ARG A 33 10.50 -6.46 18.07
N PRO A 34 11.20 -5.42 17.55
CA PRO A 34 10.62 -4.48 16.62
C PRO A 34 10.07 -5.12 15.34
N ILE A 35 8.87 -4.68 14.93
CA ILE A 35 8.24 -5.05 13.66
C ILE A 35 8.61 -4.00 12.60
N LYS A 36 8.88 -4.44 11.38
CA LYS A 36 9.19 -3.58 10.25
C LYS A 36 8.02 -3.53 9.27
N PHE A 37 7.53 -2.32 8.97
CA PHE A 37 6.61 -2.05 7.88
C PHE A 37 7.38 -1.54 6.67
N VAL A 38 7.46 -2.33 5.61
CA VAL A 38 8.11 -1.93 4.36
C VAL A 38 7.10 -1.22 3.48
N VAL A 39 7.40 0.04 3.14
CA VAL A 39 6.64 0.85 2.18
C VAL A 39 7.42 0.86 0.87
N PRO A 40 6.84 0.36 -0.25
CA PRO A 40 7.57 0.19 -1.51
C PRO A 40 7.71 1.48 -2.34
N PHE A 41 7.48 2.64 -1.73
CA PHE A 41 7.54 3.96 -2.36
C PHE A 41 8.33 4.96 -1.51
N ALA A 42 8.69 6.11 -2.10
CA ALA A 42 9.36 7.19 -1.39
C ALA A 42 8.50 7.73 -0.24
N ALA A 43 9.18 8.23 0.79
CA ALA A 43 8.54 8.82 1.96
C ALA A 43 7.66 10.03 1.59
N GLY A 44 6.64 10.29 2.41
CA GLY A 44 5.75 11.44 2.28
C GLY A 44 4.59 11.26 1.29
N GLY A 45 4.46 10.10 0.63
CA GLY A 45 3.28 9.77 -0.16
C GLY A 45 2.13 9.19 0.70
N GLY A 46 0.94 9.03 0.09
CA GLY A 46 -0.25 8.54 0.81
C GLY A 46 -0.04 7.19 1.51
N GLY A 47 0.66 6.24 0.87
CA GLY A 47 0.99 4.95 1.49
C GLY A 47 1.93 5.07 2.69
N ASP A 48 2.92 5.96 2.63
CA ASP A 48 3.85 6.22 3.72
C ASP A 48 3.15 6.88 4.92
N THR A 49 2.26 7.85 4.66
CA THR A 49 1.46 8.53 5.67
C THR A 49 0.59 7.54 6.46
N VAL A 50 -0.12 6.66 5.77
CA VAL A 50 -0.96 5.61 6.37
C VAL A 50 -0.10 4.61 7.16
N ALA A 51 1.02 4.17 6.58
CA ALA A 51 1.93 3.21 7.23
C ALA A 51 2.50 3.77 8.55
N ARG A 52 2.96 5.04 8.57
CA ARG A 52 3.48 5.67 9.79
C ARG A 52 2.43 5.83 10.87
N PHE A 53 1.23 6.22 10.49
CA PHE A 53 0.13 6.31 11.44
C PHE A 53 -0.19 4.95 12.07
N LEU A 54 -0.35 3.91 11.25
CA LEU A 54 -0.62 2.55 11.75
C LEU A 54 0.54 2.00 12.57
N ALA A 55 1.79 2.25 12.15
CA ALA A 55 2.98 1.81 12.87
C ALA A 55 3.01 2.41 14.29
N GLN A 56 2.72 3.70 14.43
CA GLN A 56 2.61 4.35 15.73
C GLN A 56 1.53 3.71 16.61
N ARG A 57 0.29 3.58 16.09
CA ARG A 57 -0.83 3.02 16.85
C ARG A 57 -0.62 1.55 17.21
N LEU A 58 -0.10 0.76 16.26
CA LEU A 58 0.19 -0.64 16.52
C LEU A 58 1.30 -0.80 17.56
N SER A 59 2.35 0.03 17.52
CA SER A 59 3.42 0.03 18.52
C SER A 59 2.90 0.22 19.95
N GLU A 60 1.93 1.14 20.14
CA GLU A 60 1.28 1.37 21.43
C GLU A 60 0.50 0.13 21.92
N ARG A 61 -0.15 -0.60 21.00
CA ARG A 61 -1.01 -1.74 21.34
C ARG A 61 -0.24 -3.04 21.59
N VAL A 62 0.85 -3.27 20.85
CA VAL A 62 1.65 -4.50 20.97
C VAL A 62 2.86 -4.32 21.90
N ALA A 63 3.08 -3.13 22.46
CA ALA A 63 4.19 -2.77 23.34
C ALA A 63 5.57 -3.09 22.74
N GLN A 64 5.69 -2.99 21.41
CA GLN A 64 6.95 -3.17 20.67
C GLN A 64 7.05 -2.11 19.58
N PRO A 65 8.26 -1.61 19.28
CA PRO A 65 8.43 -0.64 18.20
C PRO A 65 7.96 -1.20 16.85
N VAL A 66 7.20 -0.40 16.10
CA VAL A 66 6.88 -0.68 14.69
C VAL A 66 7.54 0.40 13.84
N VAL A 67 8.49 -0.01 12.98
CA VAL A 67 9.36 0.91 12.24
C VAL A 67 9.00 0.88 10.76
N VAL A 68 8.83 2.05 10.15
CA VAL A 68 8.58 2.16 8.70
C VAL A 68 9.91 2.31 7.96
N GLU A 69 10.12 1.42 6.96
CA GLU A 69 11.26 1.44 6.05
C GLU A 69 10.78 1.62 4.60
N ASN A 70 11.27 2.66 3.92
CA ASN A 70 10.95 2.90 2.51
C ASN A 70 11.92 2.14 1.60
N ARG A 71 11.42 1.19 0.77
CA ARG A 71 12.19 0.45 -0.23
C ARG A 71 11.63 0.66 -1.61
N VAL A 72 12.20 1.63 -2.31
CA VAL A 72 11.71 2.09 -3.62
C VAL A 72 12.32 1.30 -4.77
N GLY A 73 11.60 1.19 -5.88
CA GLY A 73 12.10 0.64 -7.14
C GLY A 73 11.05 -0.14 -7.93
N ALA A 74 11.16 -0.09 -9.25
CA ALA A 74 10.32 -0.83 -10.21
C ALA A 74 8.82 -0.82 -9.87
N GLY A 75 8.23 0.37 -9.69
CA GLY A 75 6.80 0.52 -9.35
C GLY A 75 6.38 -0.14 -8.04
N GLY A 76 7.31 -0.39 -7.11
CA GLY A 76 7.05 -1.03 -5.81
C GLY A 76 7.41 -2.51 -5.75
N SER A 77 7.74 -3.15 -6.88
CA SER A 77 8.06 -4.59 -6.88
C SER A 77 9.33 -4.94 -6.11
N VAL A 78 10.31 -4.03 -6.02
CA VAL A 78 11.54 -4.24 -5.22
C VAL A 78 11.23 -4.37 -3.73
N GLY A 79 10.38 -3.50 -3.19
CA GLY A 79 9.97 -3.57 -1.79
C GLY A 79 9.10 -4.81 -1.50
N ALA A 80 8.22 -5.16 -2.42
CA ALA A 80 7.38 -6.36 -2.32
C ALA A 80 8.22 -7.63 -2.34
N ASP A 81 9.13 -7.78 -3.31
CA ASP A 81 10.05 -8.92 -3.42
C ASP A 81 10.87 -9.13 -2.14
N PHE A 82 11.40 -8.04 -1.59
CA PHE A 82 12.14 -8.09 -0.32
C PHE A 82 11.31 -8.68 0.82
N VAL A 83 10.05 -8.25 0.98
CA VAL A 83 9.19 -8.77 2.05
C VAL A 83 8.78 -10.20 1.78
N LEU A 84 8.35 -10.53 0.57
CA LEU A 84 7.85 -11.86 0.24
C LEU A 84 8.93 -12.95 0.36
N LYS A 85 10.22 -12.56 0.28
CA LYS A 85 11.38 -13.45 0.51
C LYS A 85 11.93 -13.38 1.93
N SER A 86 11.38 -12.58 2.81
CA SER A 86 11.80 -12.51 4.21
C SER A 86 11.31 -13.73 5.02
N ALA A 87 11.85 -13.89 6.24
CA ALA A 87 11.39 -14.94 7.15
C ALA A 87 9.88 -14.77 7.44
N PRO A 88 9.09 -15.87 7.42
CA PRO A 88 7.65 -15.82 7.69
C PRO A 88 7.35 -15.81 9.20
N ASP A 89 7.92 -14.87 9.92
CA ASP A 89 7.85 -14.75 11.39
C ASP A 89 7.04 -13.54 11.88
N GLY A 90 6.47 -12.74 10.94
CA GLY A 90 5.66 -11.57 11.25
C GLY A 90 6.44 -10.28 11.53
N TYR A 91 7.78 -10.29 11.53
CA TYR A 91 8.58 -9.10 11.83
C TYR A 91 8.94 -8.24 10.61
N THR A 92 8.66 -8.71 9.40
CA THR A 92 8.82 -7.92 8.17
C THR A 92 7.53 -8.01 7.37
N LEU A 93 6.80 -6.89 7.28
CA LEU A 93 5.48 -6.82 6.69
C LEU A 93 5.44 -5.77 5.57
N LEU A 94 4.69 -6.04 4.53
CA LEU A 94 4.49 -5.15 3.38
C LEU A 94 3.28 -4.25 3.62
N ASN A 95 3.49 -2.94 3.69
CA ASN A 95 2.43 -1.97 3.50
C ASN A 95 2.19 -1.82 2.00
N MET A 96 1.22 -2.55 1.49
CA MET A 96 0.90 -2.60 0.07
C MET A 96 -0.23 -1.66 -0.30
N SER A 97 -0.38 -1.37 -1.59
CA SER A 97 -1.46 -0.59 -2.16
C SER A 97 -2.03 -1.26 -3.40
N SER A 98 -3.09 -0.68 -3.96
CA SER A 98 -3.67 -1.06 -5.27
C SER A 98 -2.65 -1.13 -6.42
N THR A 99 -1.46 -0.58 -6.26
CA THR A 99 -0.35 -0.76 -7.22
C THR A 99 0.14 -2.21 -7.28
N TYR A 100 0.04 -2.99 -6.20
CA TYR A 100 0.51 -4.37 -6.16
C TYR A 100 -0.20 -5.29 -7.20
N PRO A 101 -1.55 -5.37 -7.25
CA PRO A 101 -2.23 -6.13 -8.30
C PRO A 101 -2.04 -5.54 -9.71
N ILE A 102 -1.81 -4.22 -9.83
CA ILE A 102 -1.48 -3.62 -11.12
C ILE A 102 -0.13 -4.16 -11.63
N GLN A 103 0.91 -4.14 -10.81
CA GLN A 103 2.22 -4.72 -11.16
C GLN A 103 2.09 -6.19 -11.58
N ALA A 104 1.28 -6.96 -10.87
CA ALA A 104 0.99 -8.35 -11.20
C ALA A 104 0.25 -8.54 -12.54
N ALA A 105 -0.49 -7.52 -12.97
CA ALA A 105 -1.20 -7.55 -14.25
C ALA A 105 -0.33 -7.15 -15.44
N VAL A 106 0.70 -6.30 -15.23
CA VAL A 106 1.41 -5.62 -16.34
C VAL A 106 2.89 -5.93 -16.42
N THR A 107 3.49 -6.51 -15.38
CA THR A 107 4.93 -6.76 -15.32
C THR A 107 5.23 -8.23 -14.98
N LYS A 108 6.30 -8.78 -15.54
CA LYS A 108 6.83 -10.07 -15.10
C LYS A 108 7.53 -9.88 -13.75
N LEU A 109 6.89 -10.34 -12.68
CA LEU A 109 7.42 -10.21 -11.32
C LEU A 109 8.40 -11.35 -10.98
N PRO A 110 9.37 -11.11 -10.07
CA PRO A 110 10.29 -12.13 -9.56
C PRO A 110 9.65 -13.02 -8.47
N TYR A 111 8.34 -12.91 -8.22
CA TYR A 111 7.56 -13.66 -7.24
C TYR A 111 6.15 -13.93 -7.78
N ASP A 112 5.46 -14.92 -7.21
CA ASP A 112 4.04 -15.13 -7.47
C ASP A 112 3.21 -14.19 -6.56
N PRO A 113 2.45 -13.25 -7.15
CA PRO A 113 1.74 -12.23 -6.37
C PRO A 113 0.60 -12.79 -5.49
N ILE A 114 0.19 -14.01 -5.70
CA ILE A 114 -0.86 -14.69 -4.93
C ILE A 114 -0.27 -15.77 -4.04
N ALA A 115 0.62 -16.63 -4.58
CA ALA A 115 1.10 -17.80 -3.88
C ALA A 115 2.20 -17.50 -2.85
N ASP A 116 2.98 -16.42 -3.03
CA ASP A 116 4.08 -16.06 -2.13
C ASP A 116 3.68 -15.04 -1.04
N MET A 117 2.43 -14.57 -1.07
CA MET A 117 1.90 -13.53 -0.17
C MET A 117 0.89 -14.11 0.82
N GLN A 118 1.00 -13.71 2.09
CA GLN A 118 0.02 -13.92 3.13
C GLN A 118 -0.70 -12.61 3.43
N PRO A 119 -2.01 -12.48 3.13
CA PRO A 119 -2.78 -11.28 3.50
C PRO A 119 -2.94 -11.20 5.01
N VAL A 120 -2.94 -9.98 5.55
CA VAL A 120 -3.16 -9.71 6.98
C VAL A 120 -4.43 -8.89 7.18
N ALA A 121 -4.52 -7.69 6.61
CA ALA A 121 -5.70 -6.82 6.75
C ALA A 121 -5.77 -5.78 5.63
N MET A 122 -6.99 -5.48 5.18
CA MET A 122 -7.27 -4.22 4.49
C MET A 122 -7.20 -3.07 5.47
N ILE A 123 -6.84 -1.89 4.98
CA ILE A 123 -6.71 -0.69 5.80
C ILE A 123 -7.71 0.37 5.34
N SER A 124 -7.56 0.84 4.11
CA SER A 124 -8.39 1.89 3.55
C SER A 124 -8.73 1.66 2.08
N ARG A 125 -9.77 2.36 1.64
CA ARG A 125 -10.15 2.50 0.23
C ARG A 125 -10.43 3.96 -0.03
N ASP A 126 -9.65 4.52 -0.94
CA ASP A 126 -9.69 5.94 -1.25
C ASP A 126 -10.06 6.13 -2.72
N PRO A 127 -11.00 7.00 -3.07
CA PRO A 127 -11.16 7.41 -4.45
C PRO A 127 -9.89 8.13 -4.91
N VAL A 128 -9.60 8.09 -6.21
CA VAL A 128 -8.55 8.92 -6.78
C VAL A 128 -9.11 10.25 -7.25
N VAL A 129 -8.29 11.29 -7.16
CA VAL A 129 -8.60 12.64 -7.62
C VAL A 129 -7.59 13.09 -8.67
N LEU A 130 -8.07 13.73 -9.74
CA LEU A 130 -7.20 14.40 -10.71
C LEU A 130 -6.91 15.81 -10.23
N VAL A 131 -5.64 16.16 -10.13
CA VAL A 131 -5.20 17.47 -9.69
C VAL A 131 -4.28 18.15 -10.71
N VAL A 132 -4.35 19.48 -10.73
CA VAL A 132 -3.44 20.36 -11.47
C VAL A 132 -2.89 21.42 -10.51
N GLY A 133 -1.77 22.05 -10.82
CA GLY A 133 -1.24 23.14 -10.02
C GLY A 133 -2.22 24.32 -9.94
N SER A 134 -2.21 25.09 -8.86
CA SER A 134 -3.13 26.23 -8.66
C SER A 134 -3.00 27.31 -9.75
N LYS A 135 -1.80 27.43 -10.35
CA LYS A 135 -1.52 28.35 -11.46
C LYS A 135 -1.81 27.75 -12.84
N SER A 136 -2.27 26.50 -12.93
CA SER A 136 -2.62 25.84 -14.19
C SER A 136 -3.65 26.67 -14.96
N PRO A 137 -3.55 26.75 -16.30
CA PRO A 137 -4.58 27.35 -17.13
C PRO A 137 -5.90 26.57 -17.10
N PHE A 138 -5.84 25.29 -16.70
CA PHE A 138 -7.01 24.40 -16.66
C PHE A 138 -7.75 24.53 -15.33
N LYS A 139 -8.94 25.17 -15.35
CA LYS A 139 -9.75 25.38 -14.15
C LYS A 139 -10.86 24.33 -13.98
N ASN A 140 -11.07 23.49 -14.99
CA ASN A 140 -12.04 22.38 -14.98
C ASN A 140 -11.59 21.29 -15.97
N LEU A 141 -12.21 20.13 -15.87
CA LEU A 141 -11.87 18.96 -16.67
C LEU A 141 -12.13 19.19 -18.16
N ALA A 142 -13.23 19.87 -18.51
CA ALA A 142 -13.57 20.14 -19.91
C ALA A 142 -12.50 20.97 -20.64
N ALA A 143 -11.95 22.00 -19.97
CA ALA A 143 -10.86 22.81 -20.51
C ALA A 143 -9.57 21.99 -20.72
N LEU A 144 -9.26 21.09 -19.78
CA LEU A 144 -8.11 20.19 -19.90
C LEU A 144 -8.29 19.21 -21.07
N ILE A 145 -9.46 18.58 -21.20
CA ILE A 145 -9.77 17.66 -22.30
C ILE A 145 -9.66 18.38 -23.66
N ALA A 146 -10.27 19.56 -23.79
CA ALA A 146 -10.22 20.34 -25.02
C ALA A 146 -8.77 20.70 -25.43
N ALA A 147 -7.93 21.08 -24.47
CA ALA A 147 -6.52 21.37 -24.72
C ALA A 147 -5.75 20.10 -25.14
N ALA A 148 -5.96 18.97 -24.46
CA ALA A 148 -5.32 17.70 -24.79
C ALA A 148 -5.74 17.15 -26.15
N GLN A 149 -6.99 17.37 -26.57
CA GLN A 149 -7.48 17.01 -27.91
C GLN A 149 -6.93 17.91 -29.01
N LYS A 150 -6.75 19.21 -28.71
CA LYS A 150 -6.19 20.18 -29.67
C LYS A 150 -4.70 19.91 -29.93
N GLU A 151 -3.95 19.49 -28.90
CA GLU A 151 -2.52 19.25 -29.00
C GLU A 151 -2.19 17.86 -28.38
N PRO A 152 -2.48 16.75 -29.11
CA PRO A 152 -2.26 15.40 -28.58
C PRO A 152 -0.79 15.13 -28.24
N GLY A 153 -0.52 14.60 -27.05
CA GLY A 153 0.83 14.27 -26.58
C GLY A 153 1.65 15.50 -26.17
N LYS A 154 1.01 16.64 -25.82
CA LYS A 154 1.68 17.83 -25.29
C LYS A 154 1.59 17.90 -23.78
N LEU A 155 0.43 17.57 -23.21
CA LEU A 155 0.23 17.63 -21.77
C LEU A 155 0.86 16.41 -21.10
N SER A 156 1.48 16.67 -19.93
CA SER A 156 2.20 15.68 -19.15
C SER A 156 1.49 15.34 -17.84
N TYR A 157 1.64 14.10 -17.40
CA TYR A 157 1.17 13.70 -16.08
C TYR A 157 2.23 12.93 -15.31
N GLY A 158 2.27 13.16 -13.98
CA GLY A 158 3.18 12.48 -13.07
C GLY A 158 2.57 11.23 -12.45
N SER A 159 3.42 10.26 -12.10
CA SER A 159 3.03 9.07 -11.36
C SER A 159 4.10 8.64 -10.34
N ALA A 160 3.75 7.69 -9.46
CA ALA A 160 4.71 7.07 -8.55
C ALA A 160 5.59 5.99 -9.22
N GLY A 161 5.65 5.98 -10.54
CA GLY A 161 6.42 5.04 -11.36
C GLY A 161 5.54 4.23 -12.31
N VAL A 162 6.20 3.57 -13.25
CA VAL A 162 5.55 2.67 -14.24
C VAL A 162 4.78 1.57 -13.51
N GLY A 163 3.53 1.33 -13.92
CA GLY A 163 2.65 0.34 -13.29
C GLY A 163 2.07 0.77 -11.94
N SER A 164 2.21 2.04 -11.53
CA SER A 164 1.51 2.56 -10.35
C SER A 164 0.03 2.84 -10.64
N ILE A 165 -0.79 2.95 -9.58
CA ILE A 165 -2.22 3.33 -9.74
C ILE A 165 -2.39 4.68 -10.45
N ALA A 166 -1.50 5.63 -10.19
CA ALA A 166 -1.52 6.93 -10.86
C ALA A 166 -1.18 6.81 -12.36
N HIS A 167 -0.30 5.88 -12.75
CA HIS A 167 -0.01 5.59 -14.15
C HIS A 167 -1.21 4.93 -14.83
N LEU A 168 -1.59 3.72 -14.40
CA LEU A 168 -2.62 2.95 -15.08
C LEU A 168 -4.01 3.60 -15.00
N GLY A 169 -4.31 4.22 -13.86
CA GLY A 169 -5.55 4.99 -13.72
C GLY A 169 -5.58 6.20 -14.65
N MET A 170 -4.45 6.90 -14.84
CA MET A 170 -4.40 8.03 -15.78
C MET A 170 -4.47 7.57 -17.24
N GLU A 171 -3.84 6.45 -17.60
CA GLU A 171 -3.96 5.85 -18.93
C GLU A 171 -5.41 5.41 -19.24
N GLU A 172 -6.09 4.77 -18.26
CA GLU A 172 -7.51 4.43 -18.39
C GLU A 172 -8.38 5.68 -18.60
N LEU A 173 -8.14 6.73 -17.80
CA LEU A 173 -8.86 8.00 -17.93
C LEU A 173 -8.60 8.66 -19.28
N ALA A 174 -7.34 8.73 -19.71
CA ALA A 174 -6.94 9.29 -20.99
C ALA A 174 -7.59 8.52 -22.17
N PHE A 175 -7.66 7.19 -22.09
CA PHE A 175 -8.35 6.37 -23.06
C PHE A 175 -9.86 6.69 -23.13
N ILE A 176 -10.53 6.81 -21.99
CA ILE A 176 -11.96 7.15 -21.92
C ILE A 176 -12.20 8.56 -22.48
N MET A 177 -11.35 9.52 -22.16
CA MET A 177 -11.44 10.91 -22.67
C MET A 177 -11.04 11.05 -24.14
N GLY A 178 -10.44 10.02 -24.76
CA GLY A 178 -9.95 10.07 -26.14
C GLY A 178 -8.78 11.02 -26.32
N VAL A 179 -7.88 11.15 -25.35
CA VAL A 179 -6.73 12.06 -25.36
C VAL A 179 -5.39 11.29 -25.28
N LYS A 180 -4.31 11.95 -25.73
CA LYS A 180 -2.94 11.43 -25.57
C LYS A 180 -2.16 12.34 -24.65
N LEU A 181 -1.50 11.74 -23.64
CA LEU A 181 -0.73 12.44 -22.62
C LEU A 181 0.70 11.89 -22.57
N ILE A 182 1.64 12.65 -21.99
CA ILE A 182 3.02 12.21 -21.73
C ILE A 182 3.12 11.73 -20.29
N HIS A 183 3.52 10.48 -20.10
CA HIS A 183 3.80 9.94 -18.77
C HIS A 183 5.19 10.33 -18.27
N VAL A 184 5.27 10.88 -17.05
CA VAL A 184 6.51 11.21 -16.34
C VAL A 184 6.59 10.37 -15.05
N PRO A 185 7.38 9.29 -15.02
CA PRO A 185 7.48 8.42 -13.85
C PRO A 185 8.43 8.98 -12.78
N TYR A 186 8.03 8.91 -11.51
CA TYR A 186 8.82 9.26 -10.32
C TYR A 186 8.99 8.04 -9.40
N LYS A 187 9.85 8.17 -8.37
CA LYS A 187 10.05 7.11 -7.35
C LYS A 187 8.96 7.09 -6.27
N GLY A 188 8.03 8.04 -6.31
CA GLY A 188 6.91 8.17 -5.37
C GLY A 188 6.04 9.39 -5.66
N SER A 189 4.82 9.38 -5.13
CA SER A 189 3.81 10.41 -5.40
C SER A 189 4.21 11.80 -4.94
N SER A 190 4.96 11.94 -3.84
CA SER A 190 5.36 13.23 -3.29
C SER A 190 6.25 14.05 -4.23
N GLN A 191 7.15 13.40 -4.96
CA GLN A 191 8.02 14.06 -5.93
C GLN A 191 7.19 14.58 -7.13
N ALA A 192 6.38 13.71 -7.73
CA ALA A 192 5.48 14.09 -8.83
C ALA A 192 4.54 15.24 -8.42
N PHE A 193 4.02 15.18 -7.20
CA PHE A 193 3.10 16.18 -6.69
C PHE A 193 3.75 17.57 -6.53
N ASN A 194 5.01 17.64 -6.10
CA ASN A 194 5.76 18.90 -6.05
C ASN A 194 5.92 19.52 -7.44
N ASP A 195 6.15 18.68 -8.46
CA ASP A 195 6.29 19.15 -9.84
C ASP A 195 4.93 19.59 -10.45
N VAL A 196 3.81 19.02 -10.01
CA VAL A 196 2.47 19.56 -10.32
C VAL A 196 2.26 20.93 -9.67
N ILE A 197 2.64 21.08 -8.40
CA ILE A 197 2.50 22.38 -7.69
C ILE A 197 3.35 23.47 -8.35
N SER A 198 4.58 23.14 -8.78
CA SER A 198 5.47 24.08 -9.46
C SER A 198 5.05 24.38 -10.90
N GLY A 199 4.25 23.51 -11.52
CA GLY A 199 3.88 23.57 -12.94
C GLY A 199 4.92 22.94 -13.88
N SER A 200 5.89 22.16 -13.35
CA SER A 200 6.87 21.42 -14.17
C SER A 200 6.23 20.27 -14.92
N ILE A 201 5.14 19.70 -14.39
CA ILE A 201 4.21 18.78 -15.07
C ILE A 201 2.78 19.29 -14.89
N ASP A 202 1.91 18.96 -15.85
CA ASP A 202 0.58 19.58 -15.94
C ASP A 202 -0.40 19.04 -14.90
N MET A 203 -0.38 17.71 -14.66
CA MET A 203 -1.38 17.06 -13.82
C MET A 203 -0.88 15.78 -13.15
N MET A 204 -1.65 15.28 -12.21
CA MET A 204 -1.43 13.99 -11.57
C MET A 204 -2.75 13.41 -11.07
N LEU A 205 -2.90 12.09 -11.19
CA LEU A 205 -3.92 11.34 -10.46
C LEU A 205 -3.33 10.90 -9.10
N THR A 206 -4.05 11.14 -8.01
CA THR A 206 -3.58 10.79 -6.68
C THR A 206 -4.72 10.30 -5.79
N SER A 207 -4.41 9.66 -4.65
CA SER A 207 -5.45 9.30 -3.69
C SER A 207 -6.03 10.54 -3.01
N ALA A 208 -7.30 10.46 -2.64
CA ALA A 208 -7.98 11.52 -1.90
C ALA A 208 -7.26 11.87 -0.60
N THR A 209 -6.86 10.86 0.18
CA THR A 209 -6.08 11.03 1.44
C THR A 209 -4.86 11.91 1.26
N PHE A 210 -4.14 11.75 0.14
CA PHE A 210 -2.95 12.55 -0.11
C PHE A 210 -3.27 13.91 -0.72
N GLY A 211 -4.24 13.98 -1.63
CA GLY A 211 -4.57 15.21 -2.40
C GLY A 211 -5.41 16.24 -1.64
N ALA A 212 -6.34 15.78 -0.77
CA ALA A 212 -7.32 16.65 -0.14
C ALA A 212 -6.73 17.83 0.67
N PRO A 213 -5.69 17.67 1.50
CA PRO A 213 -5.11 18.80 2.24
C PRO A 213 -4.57 19.90 1.32
N PHE A 214 -4.04 19.53 0.17
CA PHE A 214 -3.49 20.47 -0.80
C PHE A 214 -4.57 21.16 -1.64
N ILE A 215 -5.67 20.47 -1.92
CA ILE A 215 -6.85 21.06 -2.56
C ILE A 215 -7.47 22.09 -1.61
N LYS A 216 -7.69 21.72 -0.33
CA LYS A 216 -8.22 22.63 0.71
C LYS A 216 -7.36 23.86 0.93
N SER A 217 -6.04 23.72 0.87
CA SER A 217 -5.12 24.86 1.03
C SER A 217 -4.93 25.68 -0.26
N GLY A 218 -5.58 25.31 -1.37
CA GLY A 218 -5.48 26.01 -2.65
C GLY A 218 -4.12 25.88 -3.35
N ARG A 219 -3.28 24.93 -2.94
CA ARG A 219 -1.99 24.68 -3.59
C ARG A 219 -2.14 23.96 -4.92
N VAL A 220 -3.20 23.17 -5.06
CA VAL A 220 -3.62 22.50 -6.30
C VAL A 220 -5.12 22.68 -6.50
N LEU A 221 -5.60 22.50 -7.72
CA LEU A 221 -7.00 22.43 -8.07
C LEU A 221 -7.39 20.98 -8.36
N GLY A 222 -8.46 20.48 -7.76
CA GLY A 222 -9.09 19.20 -8.12
C GLY A 222 -9.97 19.41 -9.35
N LEU A 223 -9.83 18.53 -10.37
CA LEU A 223 -10.63 18.59 -11.58
C LEU A 223 -11.71 17.51 -11.63
N GLY A 224 -11.65 16.51 -10.78
CA GLY A 224 -12.64 15.45 -10.69
C GLY A 224 -12.19 14.34 -9.72
N VAL A 225 -13.17 13.63 -9.17
CA VAL A 225 -12.95 12.47 -8.27
C VAL A 225 -13.56 11.22 -8.88
N ALA A 226 -12.88 10.07 -8.76
CA ALA A 226 -13.38 8.79 -9.21
C ALA A 226 -14.52 8.27 -8.32
N GLY A 227 -15.43 7.51 -8.93
CA GLY A 227 -16.60 6.95 -8.25
C GLY A 227 -17.87 7.74 -8.51
N ASN A 228 -18.96 7.29 -7.88
CA ASN A 228 -20.31 7.82 -8.13
C ASN A 228 -20.76 8.84 -7.06
N GLU A 229 -19.96 9.03 -6.02
CA GLU A 229 -20.30 9.89 -4.89
C GLU A 229 -19.22 10.96 -4.68
N ARG A 230 -19.65 12.19 -4.42
CA ARG A 230 -18.73 13.27 -4.00
C ARG A 230 -18.16 12.99 -2.63
N MET A 231 -16.98 13.51 -2.39
CA MET A 231 -16.35 13.43 -1.06
C MET A 231 -16.88 14.55 -0.16
N GLY A 232 -17.45 14.19 0.99
CA GLY A 232 -18.15 15.15 1.86
C GLY A 232 -17.37 16.40 2.24
N HIS A 233 -16.05 16.28 2.44
CA HIS A 233 -15.18 17.42 2.78
C HIS A 233 -14.54 18.12 1.56
N LEU A 234 -14.82 17.64 0.35
CA LEU A 234 -14.57 18.28 -0.96
C LEU A 234 -15.87 18.28 -1.77
N ALA A 235 -16.98 18.67 -1.16
CA ALA A 235 -18.33 18.59 -1.74
C ALA A 235 -18.46 19.39 -3.06
N ASP A 236 -17.65 20.42 -3.23
CA ASP A 236 -17.60 21.21 -4.46
C ASP A 236 -16.89 20.50 -5.63
N LEU A 237 -16.09 19.45 -5.34
CA LEU A 237 -15.41 18.67 -6.34
C LEU A 237 -16.37 17.63 -6.92
N THR A 238 -16.75 17.82 -8.18
CA THR A 238 -17.63 16.90 -8.93
C THR A 238 -16.95 15.58 -9.22
N THR A 239 -17.74 14.51 -9.30
CA THR A 239 -17.24 13.22 -9.76
C THR A 239 -16.98 13.22 -11.26
N PHE A 240 -16.16 12.28 -11.74
CA PHE A 240 -16.03 12.06 -13.19
C PHE A 240 -17.34 11.62 -13.82
N ALA A 241 -18.17 10.86 -13.10
CA ALA A 241 -19.50 10.45 -13.54
C ALA A 241 -20.42 11.65 -13.79
N GLU A 242 -20.46 12.64 -12.87
CA GLU A 242 -21.22 13.90 -13.05
C GLU A 242 -20.72 14.74 -14.23
N GLN A 243 -19.46 14.54 -14.64
CA GLN A 243 -18.83 15.21 -15.78
C GLN A 243 -18.91 14.38 -17.08
N GLY A 244 -19.75 13.31 -17.11
CA GLY A 244 -20.01 12.50 -18.30
C GLY A 244 -19.05 11.32 -18.49
N ILE A 245 -18.16 11.02 -17.53
CA ILE A 245 -17.23 9.89 -17.53
C ILE A 245 -17.74 8.84 -16.54
N ALA A 246 -18.82 8.13 -16.89
CA ALA A 246 -19.58 7.29 -15.98
C ALA A 246 -18.83 6.04 -15.49
N ASP A 247 -17.99 5.43 -16.33
CA ASP A 247 -17.38 4.12 -16.06
C ASP A 247 -16.00 4.19 -15.40
N TYR A 248 -15.58 5.37 -14.93
CA TYR A 248 -14.27 5.55 -14.30
C TYR A 248 -14.38 5.39 -12.79
N ASN A 249 -14.07 4.18 -12.30
CA ASN A 249 -14.11 3.83 -10.88
C ASN A 249 -12.75 3.24 -10.44
N VAL A 250 -11.77 4.10 -10.31
CA VAL A 250 -10.43 3.75 -9.82
C VAL A 250 -10.34 4.06 -8.33
N VAL A 251 -10.00 3.04 -7.56
CA VAL A 251 -9.87 3.09 -6.09
C VAL A 251 -8.45 2.76 -5.70
N ASP A 252 -7.81 3.66 -4.98
CA ASP A 252 -6.53 3.40 -4.34
C ASP A 252 -6.80 2.84 -2.94
N TRP A 253 -6.37 1.62 -2.67
CA TRP A 253 -6.52 0.99 -1.36
C TRP A 253 -5.16 0.71 -0.73
N LYS A 254 -5.14 0.60 0.59
CA LYS A 254 -3.98 0.23 1.40
C LYS A 254 -4.29 -1.04 2.18
N ALA A 255 -3.29 -1.89 2.34
CA ALA A 255 -3.39 -3.15 3.05
C ALA A 255 -2.05 -3.54 3.68
N LEU A 256 -2.10 -4.46 4.64
CA LEU A 256 -0.93 -5.09 5.25
C LEU A 256 -0.86 -6.54 4.83
N ALA A 257 0.31 -6.99 4.40
CA ALA A 257 0.60 -8.37 4.04
C ALA A 257 1.98 -8.81 4.53
N GLY A 258 2.25 -10.10 4.52
CA GLY A 258 3.55 -10.66 4.80
C GLY A 258 3.95 -11.74 3.80
N PRO A 259 5.11 -12.40 4.00
CA PRO A 259 5.50 -13.55 3.21
C PRO A 259 4.58 -14.74 3.49
N LYS A 260 4.49 -15.66 2.53
CA LYS A 260 3.78 -16.93 2.69
C LYS A 260 4.28 -17.69 3.92
N GLY A 261 3.34 -18.32 4.64
CA GLY A 261 3.67 -19.19 5.78
C GLY A 261 3.79 -18.46 7.11
N LEU A 262 3.29 -17.22 7.22
CA LEU A 262 3.12 -16.59 8.53
C LEU A 262 2.32 -17.51 9.46
N PRO A 263 2.71 -17.65 10.75
CA PRO A 263 1.93 -18.39 11.73
C PRO A 263 0.51 -17.83 11.86
N ALA A 264 -0.48 -18.70 11.98
CA ALA A 264 -1.89 -18.30 12.00
C ALA A 264 -2.23 -17.39 13.18
N ASP A 265 -1.60 -17.59 14.34
CA ASP A 265 -1.74 -16.76 15.53
C ASP A 265 -1.15 -15.36 15.35
N VAL A 266 -0.04 -15.23 14.60
CA VAL A 266 0.55 -13.94 14.21
C VAL A 266 -0.39 -13.18 13.28
N VAL A 267 -0.93 -13.85 12.25
CA VAL A 267 -1.91 -13.23 11.33
C VAL A 267 -3.15 -12.78 12.10
N ALA A 268 -3.69 -13.63 12.97
CA ALA A 268 -4.89 -13.34 13.75
C ALA A 268 -4.67 -12.15 14.70
N LEU A 269 -3.52 -12.09 15.39
CA LEU A 269 -3.18 -10.97 16.26
C LEU A 269 -3.07 -9.67 15.47
N LEU A 270 -2.28 -9.65 14.39
CA LEU A 270 -2.10 -8.45 13.56
C LEU A 270 -3.42 -7.98 12.95
N ASN A 271 -4.24 -8.90 12.41
CA ASN A 271 -5.55 -8.58 11.88
C ASN A 271 -6.47 -7.97 12.95
N THR A 272 -6.51 -8.58 14.14
CA THR A 272 -7.32 -8.08 15.27
C THR A 272 -6.89 -6.67 15.69
N GLU A 273 -5.59 -6.44 15.86
CA GLU A 273 -5.07 -5.16 16.31
C GLU A 273 -5.26 -4.04 15.25
N ILE A 274 -5.00 -4.35 13.97
CA ILE A 274 -5.26 -3.40 12.88
C ILE A 274 -6.75 -3.05 12.82
N ASN A 275 -7.65 -4.04 12.82
CA ASN A 275 -9.08 -3.79 12.80
C ASN A 275 -9.55 -2.99 14.02
N ALA A 276 -8.96 -3.20 15.20
CA ALA A 276 -9.25 -2.42 16.40
C ALA A 276 -8.82 -0.94 16.23
N ILE A 277 -7.61 -0.69 15.70
CA ILE A 277 -7.12 0.67 15.40
C ILE A 277 -8.05 1.39 14.42
N LEU A 278 -8.49 0.70 13.36
CA LEU A 278 -9.35 1.28 12.33
C LEU A 278 -10.75 1.66 12.88
N ARG A 279 -11.24 0.99 13.93
CA ARG A 279 -12.52 1.29 14.59
C ARG A 279 -12.43 2.39 15.65
N GLU A 280 -11.23 2.81 16.03
CA GLU A 280 -11.07 3.90 17.00
C GLU A 280 -11.63 5.21 16.43
N ARG A 281 -12.47 5.90 17.22
CA ARG A 281 -13.08 7.17 16.80
C ARG A 281 -12.04 8.21 16.35
N ALA A 282 -10.92 8.30 17.07
CA ALA A 282 -9.84 9.23 16.72
C ALA A 282 -9.22 8.90 15.35
N THR A 283 -9.07 7.60 15.03
CA THR A 283 -8.59 7.14 13.73
C THR A 283 -9.60 7.47 12.63
N ALA A 284 -10.88 7.13 12.84
CA ALA A 284 -11.95 7.43 11.88
C ALA A 284 -12.02 8.94 11.59
N THR A 285 -12.11 9.78 12.62
CA THR A 285 -12.17 11.24 12.45
C THR A 285 -10.99 11.81 11.66
N LYS A 286 -9.77 11.31 11.92
CA LYS A 286 -8.59 11.76 11.18
C LYS A 286 -8.67 11.44 9.68
N PHE A 287 -9.06 10.24 9.34
CA PHE A 287 -9.05 9.78 7.94
C PHE A 287 -10.31 10.22 7.18
N GLU A 288 -11.46 10.28 7.83
CA GLU A 288 -12.69 10.81 7.24
C GLU A 288 -12.55 12.29 6.84
N ALA A 289 -11.79 13.08 7.62
CA ALA A 289 -11.49 14.48 7.30
C ALA A 289 -10.73 14.62 5.96
N ASP A 290 -10.03 13.59 5.53
CA ASP A 290 -9.29 13.53 4.25
C ASP A 290 -10.03 12.68 3.19
N GLY A 291 -11.23 12.17 3.48
CA GLY A 291 -12.08 11.37 2.58
C GLY A 291 -11.67 9.92 2.43
N THR A 292 -10.80 9.45 3.31
CA THR A 292 -10.40 8.06 3.36
C THR A 292 -11.49 7.22 4.00
N LYS A 293 -11.93 6.18 3.32
CA LYS A 293 -12.81 5.16 3.91
C LYS A 293 -11.96 4.06 4.54
N LEU A 294 -11.94 4.01 5.87
CA LEU A 294 -11.37 2.88 6.60
C LEU A 294 -12.29 1.66 6.44
N VAL A 295 -11.73 0.51 6.09
CA VAL A 295 -12.54 -0.68 5.77
C VAL A 295 -12.26 -1.86 6.70
N GLY A 296 -11.00 -2.15 7.01
CA GLY A 296 -10.68 -3.35 7.77
C GLY A 296 -11.02 -4.62 6.99
N GLY A 297 -11.37 -5.67 7.72
CA GLY A 297 -11.83 -6.94 7.15
C GLY A 297 -10.90 -8.12 7.41
N SER A 298 -11.26 -9.27 6.86
CA SER A 298 -10.50 -10.50 7.01
C SER A 298 -9.38 -10.64 5.97
N PRO A 299 -8.39 -11.52 6.21
CA PRO A 299 -7.39 -11.87 5.21
C PRO A 299 -7.99 -12.43 3.92
N GLU A 300 -9.08 -13.21 4.02
CA GLU A 300 -9.77 -13.83 2.88
C GLU A 300 -10.46 -12.77 2.00
N GLU A 301 -11.12 -11.79 2.61
CA GLU A 301 -11.72 -10.64 1.89
C GLU A 301 -10.66 -9.85 1.15
N MET A 302 -9.51 -9.59 1.79
CA MET A 302 -8.37 -8.93 1.17
C MET A 302 -7.85 -9.70 -0.05
N MET A 303 -7.70 -11.03 0.06
CA MET A 303 -7.26 -11.88 -1.04
C MET A 303 -8.25 -11.84 -2.21
N GLY A 304 -9.55 -11.82 -1.93
CA GLY A 304 -10.61 -11.69 -2.93
C GLY A 304 -10.48 -10.40 -3.74
N ILE A 305 -10.23 -9.27 -3.07
CA ILE A 305 -10.02 -7.96 -3.69
C ILE A 305 -8.78 -8.00 -4.61
N ILE A 306 -7.66 -8.54 -4.13
CA ILE A 306 -6.40 -8.59 -4.90
C ILE A 306 -6.59 -9.42 -6.19
N ARG A 307 -7.24 -10.59 -6.11
CA ARG A 307 -7.53 -11.43 -7.27
C ARG A 307 -8.43 -10.72 -8.28
N ALA A 308 -9.48 -10.07 -7.83
CA ALA A 308 -10.39 -9.31 -8.67
C ALA A 308 -9.68 -8.15 -9.36
N ASP A 309 -8.81 -7.42 -8.65
CA ASP A 309 -8.06 -6.29 -9.19
C ASP A 309 -7.01 -6.73 -10.23
N ILE A 310 -6.30 -7.84 -10.04
CA ILE A 310 -5.39 -8.38 -11.06
C ILE A 310 -6.15 -8.63 -12.37
N GLN A 311 -7.33 -9.26 -12.28
CA GLN A 311 -8.14 -9.54 -13.47
C GLN A 311 -8.70 -8.25 -14.10
N ARG A 312 -9.14 -7.28 -13.27
CA ARG A 312 -9.61 -5.98 -13.76
C ARG A 312 -8.53 -5.26 -14.55
N TRP A 313 -7.34 -5.12 -13.97
CA TRP A 313 -6.25 -4.38 -14.60
C TRP A 313 -5.72 -5.05 -15.87
N ARG A 314 -5.71 -6.38 -15.95
CA ARG A 314 -5.41 -7.08 -17.21
C ARG A 314 -6.37 -6.68 -18.32
N ARG A 315 -7.69 -6.64 -18.01
CA ARG A 315 -8.70 -6.19 -19.02
C ARG A 315 -8.52 -4.72 -19.40
N VAL A 316 -8.19 -3.85 -18.45
CA VAL A 316 -7.94 -2.42 -18.73
C VAL A 316 -6.74 -2.25 -19.67
N VAL A 317 -5.63 -2.91 -19.36
CA VAL A 317 -4.40 -2.86 -20.19
C VAL A 317 -4.66 -3.35 -21.61
N GLU A 318 -5.37 -4.46 -21.77
CA GLU A 318 -5.73 -5.01 -23.07
C GLU A 318 -6.66 -4.06 -23.86
N LYS A 319 -7.74 -3.58 -23.22
CA LYS A 319 -8.73 -2.70 -23.84
C LYS A 319 -8.13 -1.36 -24.28
N ALA A 320 -7.36 -0.73 -23.40
CA ALA A 320 -6.75 0.57 -23.66
C ALA A 320 -5.39 0.46 -24.40
N LYS A 321 -4.93 -0.76 -24.71
CA LYS A 321 -3.65 -1.03 -25.38
C LYS A 321 -2.46 -0.33 -24.70
N ILE A 322 -2.48 -0.31 -23.37
CA ILE A 322 -1.44 0.35 -22.57
C ILE A 322 -0.14 -0.42 -22.72
N LYS A 323 0.91 0.28 -23.17
CA LYS A 323 2.25 -0.27 -23.22
C LYS A 323 2.93 0.01 -21.89
N VAL A 324 3.31 -1.03 -21.19
CA VAL A 324 4.12 -0.96 -19.95
C VAL A 324 5.51 -1.43 -20.33
N GLU A 325 6.39 -0.47 -20.60
CA GLU A 325 7.81 -0.72 -20.91
C GLU A 325 8.65 -0.72 -19.65
#